data_38e471d096f359425ce51107aee4845a
#
_entry.id   38e471d096f359425ce51107aee4845a
#
_cell.length_a   1.000
_cell.length_b   1.000
_cell.length_c   1.000
_cell.angle_alpha   90.00
_cell.angle_beta   90.00
_cell.angle_gamma   90.00
#
_symmetry.space_group_name_H-M   'P 1'
#
loop_
_entity.id
_entity.type
_entity.pdbx_description
1 polymer ?
#
loop_
_entity_poly.entity_id
_entity_poly.type
_entity_poly.pdbx_seq_one_letter_code
_entity_poly.pdbx_strand_id
1 'polypeptide(L)'
;MNDKCKELGLINSVFENPSGLDSKNENYSTAYDMARLMAYAMKNEYFYNIASTHEIRIKSQEGTTFYLKNKDKSMLTDERFIAGKTGVVTLLGK
;
A
#
# COMPACT_ATOMS: atom_id res chain seq x y z
N MET A 1 -10.69 7.77 -6.48
CA MET A 1 -10.55 6.48 -5.78
C MET A 1 -11.86 5.74 -5.61
N ASN A 2 -12.92 6.42 -5.18
CA ASN A 2 -14.21 5.75 -4.97
C ASN A 2 -14.85 5.23 -6.26
N ASP A 3 -14.64 5.90 -7.39
CA ASP A 3 -15.11 5.39 -8.68
C ASP A 3 -14.46 4.06 -9.05
N LYS A 4 -13.17 3.93 -8.76
CA LYS A 4 -12.44 2.68 -8.99
C LYS A 4 -12.96 1.58 -8.07
N CYS A 5 -13.33 1.91 -6.84
CA CYS A 5 -13.93 0.95 -5.92
C CYS A 5 -15.22 0.37 -6.47
N LYS A 6 -16.08 1.21 -7.03
CA LYS A 6 -17.32 0.75 -7.66
C LYS A 6 -17.04 -0.16 -8.85
N GLU A 7 -16.09 0.23 -9.68
CA GLU A 7 -15.69 -0.54 -10.86
C GLU A 7 -15.19 -1.94 -10.47
N LEU A 8 -14.45 -2.04 -9.35
CA LEU A 8 -13.89 -3.29 -8.87
C LEU A 8 -14.84 -4.09 -7.98
N GLY A 9 -16.01 -3.54 -7.66
CA GLY A 9 -16.98 -4.20 -6.79
C GLY A 9 -16.63 -4.11 -5.31
N LEU A 10 -15.87 -3.11 -4.90
CA LEU A 10 -15.50 -2.91 -3.50
C LEU A 10 -16.57 -2.10 -2.79
N ILE A 11 -17.68 -2.77 -2.46
CA ILE A 11 -18.88 -2.10 -1.94
C ILE A 11 -18.77 -1.65 -0.49
N ASN A 12 -17.80 -2.18 0.26
CA ASN A 12 -17.60 -1.86 1.66
C ASN A 12 -16.40 -0.97 1.91
N SER A 13 -16.00 -0.22 0.89
CA SER A 13 -14.82 0.65 0.97
C SER A 13 -15.15 2.07 0.57
N VAL A 14 -14.67 3.02 1.37
CA VAL A 14 -14.76 4.44 1.07
C VAL A 14 -13.41 5.09 1.38
N PHE A 15 -12.89 5.83 0.43
CA PHE A 15 -11.60 6.50 0.55
C PHE A 15 -11.79 8.01 0.44
N GLU A 16 -11.31 8.74 1.44
CA GLU A 16 -11.32 10.20 1.46
C GLU A 16 -10.10 10.79 0.76
N ASN A 17 -8.98 10.07 0.84
CA ASN A 17 -7.71 10.54 0.29
C ASN A 17 -6.81 9.35 -0.01
N PRO A 18 -5.76 9.56 -0.83
CA PRO A 18 -4.84 8.48 -1.16
C PRO A 18 -3.81 8.17 -0.07
N SER A 19 -3.64 9.06 0.91
CA SER A 19 -2.64 8.88 1.96
C SER A 19 -3.09 7.95 3.08
N GLY A 20 -4.39 7.81 3.28
CA GLY A 20 -4.94 7.02 4.37
C GLY A 20 -5.07 7.79 5.69
N LEU A 21 -4.75 9.08 5.71
CA LEU A 21 -4.90 9.89 6.90
C LEU A 21 -6.34 10.33 7.06
N ASP A 22 -6.92 10.06 8.23
CA ASP A 22 -8.27 10.49 8.53
C ASP A 22 -8.27 11.97 8.90
N SER A 23 -9.32 12.68 8.45
CA SER A 23 -9.53 14.08 8.79
C SER A 23 -10.96 14.26 9.25
N LYS A 24 -11.79 14.97 8.48
CA LYS A 24 -13.22 15.15 8.81
C LYS A 24 -14.00 13.85 8.67
N ASN A 25 -13.68 13.08 7.65
CA ASN A 25 -14.30 11.79 7.37
C ASN A 25 -13.25 10.71 7.44
N GLU A 26 -13.68 9.50 7.75
CA GLU A 26 -12.77 8.38 7.88
C GLU A 26 -12.67 7.61 6.57
N ASN A 27 -11.47 7.09 6.29
CA ASN A 27 -11.29 6.06 5.29
C ASN A 27 -11.68 4.72 5.92
N TYR A 28 -12.43 3.89 5.21
CA TYR A 28 -12.73 2.56 5.72
C TYR A 28 -12.81 1.53 4.61
N SER A 29 -12.59 0.29 4.97
CA SER A 29 -12.62 -0.83 4.06
C SER A 29 -12.80 -2.13 4.84
N THR A 30 -12.75 -3.25 4.16
CA THR A 30 -12.72 -4.57 4.76
C THR A 30 -11.47 -5.31 4.28
N ALA A 31 -11.10 -6.37 5.01
CA ALA A 31 -9.97 -7.20 4.59
C ALA A 31 -10.22 -7.81 3.21
N TYR A 32 -11.46 -8.23 2.94
CA TYR A 32 -11.84 -8.78 1.64
C TYR A 32 -11.65 -7.77 0.51
N ASP A 33 -12.16 -6.54 0.71
CA ASP A 33 -12.03 -5.49 -0.28
C ASP A 33 -10.57 -5.11 -0.52
N MET A 34 -9.77 -5.02 0.55
CA MET A 34 -8.35 -4.71 0.43
C MET A 34 -7.59 -5.82 -0.31
N ALA A 35 -7.95 -7.08 -0.07
CA ALA A 35 -7.34 -8.20 -0.79
C ALA A 35 -7.66 -8.12 -2.29
N ARG A 36 -8.90 -7.78 -2.65
CA ARG A 36 -9.31 -7.63 -4.04
C ARG A 36 -8.58 -6.46 -4.70
N LEU A 37 -8.46 -5.35 -3.99
CA LEU A 37 -7.74 -4.18 -4.48
C LEU A 37 -6.27 -4.51 -4.72
N MET A 38 -5.64 -5.22 -3.78
CA MET A 38 -4.25 -5.64 -3.93
C MET A 38 -4.08 -6.58 -5.12
N ALA A 39 -5.00 -7.54 -5.29
CA ALA A 39 -4.95 -8.45 -6.43
C ALA A 39 -5.04 -7.70 -7.76
N TYR A 40 -5.87 -6.67 -7.82
CA TYR A 40 -5.96 -5.82 -9.01
C TYR A 40 -4.66 -5.05 -9.22
N ALA A 41 -4.12 -4.44 -8.17
CA ALA A 41 -2.90 -3.64 -8.25
C ALA A 41 -1.70 -4.48 -8.69
N MET A 42 -1.62 -5.73 -8.25
CA MET A 42 -0.51 -6.62 -8.57
C MET A 42 -0.48 -7.03 -10.04
N LYS A 43 -1.55 -6.78 -10.79
CA LYS A 43 -1.54 -6.99 -12.24
C LYS A 43 -0.75 -5.90 -12.97
N ASN A 44 -0.52 -4.76 -12.32
CA ASN A 44 0.31 -3.71 -12.86
C ASN A 44 1.78 -4.05 -12.61
N GLU A 45 2.56 -4.18 -13.67
CA GLU A 45 3.95 -4.61 -13.59
C GLU A 45 4.82 -3.64 -12.77
N TYR A 46 4.60 -2.35 -12.94
CA TYR A 46 5.33 -1.35 -12.16
C TYR A 46 5.02 -1.44 -10.68
N PHE A 47 3.75 -1.57 -10.35
CA PHE A 47 3.33 -1.73 -8.96
C PHE A 47 3.93 -2.99 -8.36
N TYR A 48 3.84 -4.10 -9.08
CA TYR A 48 4.38 -5.38 -8.61
C TYR A 48 5.87 -5.27 -8.32
N ASN A 49 6.64 -4.73 -9.26
CA ASN A 49 8.09 -4.63 -9.12
C ASN A 49 8.49 -3.74 -7.95
N ILE A 50 7.84 -2.60 -7.79
CA ILE A 50 8.17 -1.66 -6.71
C ILE A 50 7.73 -2.23 -5.36
N ALA A 51 6.51 -2.72 -5.25
CA ALA A 51 5.96 -3.19 -3.98
C ALA A 51 6.64 -4.45 -3.47
N SER A 52 7.18 -5.30 -4.36
CA SER A 52 7.86 -6.52 -3.98
C SER A 52 9.35 -6.34 -3.71
N THR A 53 9.86 -5.13 -3.85
CA THR A 53 11.28 -4.85 -3.58
C THR A 53 11.58 -4.93 -2.10
N HIS A 54 12.57 -5.74 -1.71
CA HIS A 54 13.01 -5.86 -0.31
C HIS A 54 13.87 -4.68 0.10
N GLU A 55 14.85 -4.34 -0.74
CA GLU A 55 15.72 -3.21 -0.49
C GLU A 55 16.26 -2.69 -1.81
N ILE A 56 16.56 -1.39 -1.86
CA ILE A 56 17.07 -0.75 -3.08
C ILE A 56 17.93 0.45 -2.70
N ARG A 57 18.90 0.72 -3.54
CA ARG A 57 19.72 1.92 -3.46
C ARG A 57 19.30 2.86 -4.57
N ILE A 58 18.90 4.09 -4.21
CA ILE A 58 18.52 5.11 -5.17
C ILE A 58 19.39 6.33 -4.99
N LYS A 59 19.55 7.09 -6.06
CA LYS A 59 20.36 8.28 -6.07
C LYS A 59 19.53 9.47 -6.54
N SER A 60 19.58 10.57 -5.78
CA SER A 60 18.88 11.78 -6.16
C SER A 60 19.61 12.49 -7.30
N GLN A 61 18.93 13.45 -7.93
CA GLN A 61 19.57 14.27 -8.98
C GLN A 61 20.76 15.07 -8.44
N GLU A 62 20.73 15.38 -7.16
CA GLU A 62 21.81 16.11 -6.48
C GLU A 62 22.99 15.24 -6.12
N GLY A 63 22.89 13.94 -6.34
CA GLY A 63 23.97 13.01 -6.07
C GLY A 63 23.91 12.31 -4.72
N THR A 64 22.86 12.58 -3.93
CA THR A 64 22.68 11.90 -2.63
C THR A 64 22.19 10.48 -2.86
N THR A 65 22.83 9.51 -2.22
CA THR A 65 22.45 8.11 -2.30
C THR A 65 21.60 7.73 -1.08
N PHE A 66 20.45 7.09 -1.33
CA PHE A 66 19.56 6.59 -0.31
C PHE A 66 19.53 5.07 -0.37
N TYR A 67 19.68 4.42 0.77
CA TYR A 67 19.54 2.98 0.91
C TYR A 67 18.23 2.70 1.62
N LEU A 68 17.28 2.12 0.89
CA LEU A 68 15.92 1.91 1.39
C LEU A 68 15.66 0.42 1.61
N LYS A 69 15.09 0.09 2.75
CA LYS A 69 14.64 -1.27 3.08
C LYS A 69 13.15 -1.29 3.27
N ASN A 70 12.51 -2.36 2.81
CA ASN A 70 11.09 -2.57 3.06
C ASN A 70 10.88 -2.75 4.56
N LYS A 71 9.94 -1.98 5.13
CA LYS A 71 9.65 -2.01 6.56
C LYS A 71 8.73 -3.15 6.98
N ASP A 72 8.13 -3.85 6.03
CA ASP A 72 7.23 -4.94 6.33
C ASP A 72 8.02 -6.18 6.71
N LYS A 73 7.94 -6.54 7.99
CA LYS A 73 8.70 -7.68 8.53
C LYS A 73 8.27 -9.02 7.93
N SER A 74 7.03 -9.13 7.49
CA SER A 74 6.54 -10.36 6.86
C SER A 74 7.31 -10.70 5.61
N MET A 75 7.82 -9.70 4.91
CA MET A 75 8.62 -9.87 3.70
C MET A 75 9.95 -10.60 3.97
N LEU A 76 10.45 -10.49 5.21
CA LEU A 76 11.72 -11.09 5.61
C LEU A 76 11.53 -12.49 6.20
N THR A 77 10.33 -12.83 6.65
CA THR A 77 10.08 -14.05 7.43
C THR A 77 9.23 -15.08 6.74
N ASP A 78 8.48 -14.70 5.71
CA ASP A 78 7.58 -15.61 5.00
C ASP A 78 7.86 -15.55 3.49
N GLU A 79 8.31 -16.67 2.94
CA GLU A 79 8.64 -16.77 1.51
C GLU A 79 7.44 -16.58 0.60
N ARG A 80 6.22 -16.82 1.11
CA ARG A 80 4.98 -16.64 0.35
C ARG A 80 4.56 -15.19 0.27
N PHE A 81 5.11 -14.34 1.13
CA PHE A 81 4.78 -12.93 1.14
C PHE A 81 5.44 -12.21 -0.03
N ILE A 82 4.64 -11.55 -0.85
CA ILE A 82 5.14 -10.83 -2.03
C ILE A 82 5.23 -9.35 -1.75
N ALA A 83 4.17 -8.76 -1.25
CA ALA A 83 4.11 -7.32 -1.02
C ALA A 83 3.00 -6.96 -0.03
N GLY A 84 3.13 -5.78 0.57
CA GLY A 84 2.12 -5.26 1.49
C GLY A 84 2.32 -3.78 1.70
N LYS A 85 1.47 -3.18 2.52
CA LYS A 85 1.58 -1.78 2.88
C LYS A 85 1.28 -1.61 4.36
N THR A 86 2.26 -1.08 5.07
CA THR A 86 2.10 -0.72 6.48
C THR A 86 1.58 0.70 6.62
N GLY A 87 1.08 1.04 7.78
CA GLY A 87 0.66 2.40 8.07
C GLY A 87 0.27 2.56 9.52
N VAL A 88 0.47 3.77 10.04
CA VAL A 88 0.06 4.13 11.39
C VAL A 88 -0.56 5.51 11.34
N VAL A 89 -1.72 5.67 11.97
CA VAL A 89 -2.39 6.96 12.10
C VAL A 89 -2.61 7.26 13.57
N THR A 90 -2.35 8.51 13.95
CA THR A 90 -2.41 8.94 15.34
C THR A 90 -3.83 8.83 15.92
N LEU A 91 -4.82 9.17 15.13
CA LEU A 91 -6.23 9.17 15.56
C LEU A 91 -6.71 7.78 15.98
N LEU A 92 -6.29 6.76 15.28
CA LEU A 92 -6.66 5.38 15.58
C LEU A 92 -5.69 4.71 16.55
N GLY A 93 -4.56 5.34 16.84
CA GLY A 93 -3.59 4.88 17.83
C GLY A 93 -2.94 3.55 17.53
N LYS A 94 -2.86 3.20 16.27
CA LYS A 94 -2.43 1.84 15.95
C LYS A 94 -1.42 1.76 14.85
#